data_c982c7978edc448597dcd608dded4a6a
#
_entry.id   c982c7978edc448597dcd608dded4a6a
#
_cell.length_a   1.000
_cell.length_b   1.000
_cell.length_c   1.000
_cell.angle_alpha   90.00
_cell.angle_beta   90.00
_cell.angle_gamma   90.00
#
_symmetry.space_group_name_H-M   'P 1'
#
loop_
_entity.id
_entity.type
_entity.pdbx_description
1 polymer ?
#
loop_
_entity_poly.entity_id
_entity_poly.type
_entity_poly.pdbx_seq_one_letter_code
_entity_poly.pdbx_strand_id
1 'polypeptide(L)'
;MALISLKDLDLHNKRVIIREDFNVPLSKGVITSDARIRAALPTIQCALAKGAAVILLSHLGRPDEGHFTKEFSLAPVAARLQDLLGQPVRFIIDGLEKFNILPGEIVLCENVRFWRGERSNDPVLAKKIAKLGTKTSNKVTLPGLPKTYNVF
;
A
#
# COMPACT_ATOMS: atom_id res chain seq x y z
N MET A 1 -18.82 -12.71 -14.67
CA MET A 1 -17.72 -12.98 -13.73
C MET A 1 -18.12 -12.44 -12.36
N ALA A 2 -18.17 -13.30 -11.35
CA ALA A 2 -18.49 -12.85 -10.00
C ALA A 2 -17.34 -11.98 -9.45
N LEU A 3 -17.68 -10.79 -8.94
CA LEU A 3 -16.71 -9.94 -8.27
C LEU A 3 -16.44 -10.52 -6.87
N ILE A 4 -15.22 -10.89 -6.60
CA ILE A 4 -14.82 -11.37 -5.28
C ILE A 4 -14.56 -10.15 -4.39
N SER A 5 -15.27 -10.06 -3.28
CA SER A 5 -15.04 -9.03 -2.28
C SER A 5 -13.86 -9.41 -1.38
N LEU A 6 -13.16 -8.41 -0.86
CA LEU A 6 -12.13 -8.63 0.16
C LEU A 6 -12.70 -9.40 1.36
N LYS A 7 -13.98 -9.19 1.67
CA LYS A 7 -14.69 -9.89 2.75
C LYS A 7 -14.83 -11.40 2.52
N ASP A 8 -14.80 -11.83 1.26
CA ASP A 8 -14.98 -13.24 0.89
C ASP A 8 -13.67 -14.03 0.86
N LEU A 9 -12.53 -13.33 1.01
CA LEU A 9 -11.21 -13.94 0.98
C LEU A 9 -10.78 -14.41 2.37
N ASP A 10 -10.13 -15.56 2.42
CA ASP A 10 -9.38 -15.98 3.59
C ASP A 10 -8.01 -15.31 3.59
N LEU A 11 -7.83 -14.35 4.49
CA LEU A 11 -6.60 -13.56 4.63
C LEU A 11 -5.80 -13.93 5.89
N HIS A 12 -6.27 -14.92 6.65
CA HIS A 12 -5.62 -15.30 7.90
C HIS A 12 -4.18 -15.77 7.67
N ASN A 13 -3.25 -15.17 8.41
CA ASN A 13 -1.81 -15.41 8.30
C ASN A 13 -1.21 -15.14 6.90
N LYS A 14 -1.89 -14.39 6.06
CA LYS A 14 -1.39 -14.04 4.72
C LYS A 14 -0.80 -12.64 4.70
N ARG A 15 0.22 -12.45 3.87
CA ARG A 15 0.75 -11.12 3.54
C ARG A 15 -0.05 -10.57 2.37
N VAL A 16 -0.78 -9.51 2.62
CA VAL A 16 -1.68 -8.88 1.66
C VAL A 16 -1.07 -7.57 1.18
N ILE A 17 -0.80 -7.47 -0.11
CA ILE A 17 -0.35 -6.22 -0.73
C ILE A 17 -1.57 -5.46 -1.20
N ILE A 18 -1.71 -4.23 -0.73
CA ILE A 18 -2.79 -3.32 -1.13
C ILE A 18 -2.16 -2.08 -1.75
N ARG A 19 -2.47 -1.82 -3.01
CA ARG A 19 -2.09 -0.55 -3.65
C ARG A 19 -3.20 0.46 -3.43
N GLU A 20 -2.88 1.53 -2.73
CA GLU A 20 -3.78 2.62 -2.40
C GLU A 20 -3.42 3.91 -3.15
N ASP A 21 -4.32 4.86 -3.14
CA ASP A 21 -4.07 6.20 -3.64
C ASP A 21 -3.80 7.15 -2.47
N PHE A 22 -2.53 7.27 -2.09
CA PHE A 22 -2.06 8.22 -1.08
C PHE A 22 -1.38 9.45 -1.71
N ASN A 23 -1.71 9.74 -2.96
CA ASN A 23 -1.23 10.95 -3.62
C ASN A 23 -1.94 12.20 -3.06
N VAL A 24 -1.64 12.49 -1.80
CA VAL A 24 -2.23 13.58 -1.03
C VAL A 24 -1.55 14.91 -1.33
N PRO A 25 -2.27 16.04 -1.22
CA PRO A 25 -1.64 17.35 -1.31
C PRO A 25 -0.75 17.62 -0.09
N LEU A 26 0.46 18.08 -0.36
CA LEU A 26 1.44 18.48 0.64
C LEU A 26 1.80 19.95 0.46
N SER A 27 1.97 20.66 1.57
CA SER A 27 2.55 22.00 1.60
C SER A 27 3.68 22.02 2.63
N LYS A 28 4.91 22.26 2.18
CA LYS A 28 6.11 22.26 3.04
C LYS A 28 6.24 20.99 3.90
N GLY A 29 5.95 19.83 3.31
CA GLY A 29 6.02 18.54 3.99
C GLY A 29 4.83 18.23 4.91
N VAL A 30 3.81 19.09 4.95
CA VAL A 30 2.60 18.90 5.76
C VAL A 30 1.44 18.50 4.87
N ILE A 31 0.70 17.45 5.25
CA ILE A 31 -0.51 17.02 4.55
C ILE A 31 -1.60 18.06 4.76
N THR A 32 -2.11 18.64 3.65
CA THR A 32 -3.17 19.64 3.70
C THR A 32 -4.57 19.04 3.58
N SER A 33 -4.69 17.82 3.08
CA SER A 33 -5.94 17.04 3.06
C SER A 33 -5.62 15.56 3.19
N ASP A 34 -6.24 14.88 4.14
CA ASP A 34 -6.09 13.44 4.37
C ASP A 34 -7.28 12.62 3.85
N ALA A 35 -8.11 13.20 2.99
CA ALA A 35 -9.32 12.56 2.50
C ALA A 35 -9.04 11.20 1.82
N ARG A 36 -7.98 11.11 1.02
CA ARG A 36 -7.58 9.85 0.35
C ARG A 36 -7.08 8.79 1.33
N ILE A 37 -6.39 9.22 2.39
CA ILE A 37 -5.93 8.32 3.45
C ILE A 37 -7.13 7.75 4.20
N ARG A 38 -8.09 8.61 4.57
CA ARG A 38 -9.32 8.19 5.25
C ARG A 38 -10.15 7.24 4.39
N ALA A 39 -10.20 7.45 3.09
CA ALA A 39 -10.92 6.58 2.16
C ALA A 39 -10.33 5.15 2.11
N ALA A 40 -9.06 4.97 2.41
CA ALA A 40 -8.39 3.67 2.43
C ALA A 40 -8.59 2.89 3.74
N LEU A 41 -8.98 3.56 4.83
CA LEU A 41 -9.07 2.94 6.15
C LEU A 41 -10.00 1.71 6.21
N PRO A 42 -11.20 1.70 5.61
CA PRO A 42 -12.09 0.53 5.66
C PRO A 42 -11.45 -0.72 5.07
N THR A 43 -10.70 -0.58 3.98
CA THR A 43 -9.99 -1.68 3.33
C THR A 43 -8.90 -2.25 4.23
N ILE A 44 -8.08 -1.36 4.77
CA ILE A 44 -6.97 -1.73 5.65
C ILE A 44 -7.50 -2.41 6.91
N GLN A 45 -8.52 -1.85 7.53
CA GLN A 45 -9.15 -2.39 8.73
C GLN A 45 -9.80 -3.76 8.47
N CYS A 46 -10.44 -3.93 7.31
CA CYS A 46 -11.02 -5.21 6.91
C CYS A 46 -9.94 -6.30 6.79
N ALA A 47 -8.82 -6.00 6.14
CA ALA A 47 -7.71 -6.95 6.01
C ALA A 47 -7.10 -7.31 7.37
N LEU A 48 -6.90 -6.33 8.24
CA LEU A 48 -6.37 -6.55 9.60
C LEU A 48 -7.32 -7.40 10.44
N ALA A 49 -8.63 -7.12 10.39
CA ALA A 49 -9.64 -7.89 11.13
C ALA A 49 -9.68 -9.36 10.71
N LYS A 50 -9.25 -9.68 9.49
CA LYS A 50 -9.12 -11.04 8.98
C LYS A 50 -7.78 -11.72 9.32
N GLY A 51 -6.94 -11.07 10.11
CA GLY A 51 -5.65 -11.63 10.53
C GLY A 51 -4.55 -11.54 9.48
N ALA A 52 -4.64 -10.61 8.53
CA ALA A 52 -3.62 -10.38 7.53
C ALA A 52 -2.44 -9.56 8.08
N ALA A 53 -1.27 -9.76 7.48
CA ALA A 53 -0.18 -8.80 7.49
C ALA A 53 -0.34 -7.89 6.28
N VAL A 54 -0.45 -6.57 6.49
CA VAL A 54 -0.82 -5.61 5.43
C VAL A 54 0.40 -4.86 4.94
N ILE A 55 0.67 -4.95 3.65
CA ILE A 55 1.75 -4.21 2.97
C ILE A 55 1.09 -3.21 2.02
N LEU A 56 1.28 -1.92 2.33
CA LEU A 56 0.70 -0.83 1.55
C LEU A 56 1.72 -0.30 0.55
N LEU A 57 1.27 -0.12 -0.68
CA LEU A 57 2.02 0.51 -1.75
C LEU A 57 1.24 1.72 -2.26
N SER A 58 1.93 2.81 -2.53
CA SER A 58 1.36 3.98 -3.18
C SER A 58 2.41 4.81 -3.88
N HIS A 59 1.94 5.75 -4.69
CA HIS A 59 2.77 6.80 -5.26
C HIS A 59 2.40 8.17 -4.68
N LEU A 60 3.33 9.09 -4.77
CA LEU A 60 3.17 10.50 -4.43
C LEU A 60 3.89 11.36 -5.47
N GLY A 61 3.17 12.28 -6.10
CA GLY A 61 3.73 13.17 -7.10
C GLY A 61 4.32 12.47 -8.32
N ARG A 62 5.30 13.12 -8.91
CA ARG A 62 5.99 12.63 -10.12
C ARG A 62 7.50 12.78 -9.97
N PRO A 63 8.14 12.03 -9.07
CA PRO A 63 9.59 12.07 -8.92
C PRO A 63 10.28 11.48 -10.14
N ASP A 64 11.55 11.80 -10.29
CA ASP A 64 12.41 11.13 -11.27
C ASP A 64 12.64 9.68 -10.84
N GLU A 65 12.53 8.77 -11.79
CA GLU A 65 12.64 7.33 -11.55
C GLU A 65 14.06 6.98 -11.06
N GLY A 66 14.15 6.21 -10.00
CA GLY A 66 15.41 5.79 -9.39
C GLY A 66 16.10 6.85 -8.53
N HIS A 67 15.44 7.99 -8.28
CA HIS A 67 15.99 9.08 -7.47
C HIS A 67 15.06 9.43 -6.31
N PHE A 68 15.56 9.23 -5.10
CA PHE A 68 14.86 9.66 -3.90
C PHE A 68 14.88 11.19 -3.77
N THR A 69 13.69 11.76 -3.52
CA THR A 69 13.55 13.17 -3.15
C THR A 69 12.61 13.28 -1.95
N LYS A 70 13.03 14.02 -0.93
CA LYS A 70 12.31 14.15 0.33
C LYS A 70 10.88 14.67 0.15
N GLU A 71 10.66 15.58 -0.80
CA GLU A 71 9.34 16.16 -1.05
C GLU A 71 8.30 15.14 -1.56
N PHE A 72 8.75 14.05 -2.16
CA PHE A 72 7.89 12.97 -2.64
C PHE A 72 7.91 11.72 -1.76
N SER A 73 8.45 11.84 -0.54
CA SER A 73 8.43 10.74 0.42
C SER A 73 7.04 10.52 1.01
N LEU A 74 6.66 9.27 1.18
CA LEU A 74 5.42 8.86 1.85
C LEU A 74 5.54 8.84 3.38
N ALA A 75 6.66 9.24 3.95
CA ALA A 75 6.84 9.27 5.41
C ALA A 75 5.73 10.05 6.15
N PRO A 76 5.28 11.23 5.68
CA PRO A 76 4.15 11.92 6.31
C PRO A 76 2.84 11.13 6.27
N VAL A 77 2.62 10.36 5.20
CA VAL A 77 1.44 9.48 5.07
C VAL A 77 1.50 8.34 6.09
N ALA A 78 2.66 7.74 6.29
CA ALA A 78 2.85 6.70 7.30
C ALA A 78 2.50 7.21 8.70
N ALA A 79 2.98 8.39 9.06
CA ALA A 79 2.67 9.03 10.34
C ALA A 79 1.16 9.28 10.49
N ARG A 80 0.52 9.80 9.46
CA ARG A 80 -0.93 10.07 9.50
C ARG A 80 -1.77 8.79 9.57
N LEU A 81 -1.38 7.74 8.84
CA LEU A 81 -2.02 6.42 8.94
C LEU A 81 -1.95 5.87 10.37
N GLN A 82 -0.80 5.98 11.01
CA GLN A 82 -0.61 5.54 12.39
C GLN A 82 -1.57 6.25 13.33
N ASP A 83 -1.72 7.57 13.20
CA ASP A 83 -2.66 8.36 14.01
C ASP A 83 -4.11 7.91 13.79
N LEU A 84 -4.51 7.72 12.53
CA LEU A 84 -5.88 7.37 12.17
C LEU A 84 -6.25 5.93 12.53
N LEU A 85 -5.32 5.00 12.44
CA LEU A 85 -5.53 3.59 12.74
C LEU A 85 -5.34 3.26 14.23
N GLY A 86 -4.67 4.13 14.99
CA GLY A 86 -4.40 3.91 16.40
C GLY A 86 -3.44 2.76 16.69
N GLN A 87 -2.63 2.38 15.69
CA GLN A 87 -1.59 1.35 15.82
C GLN A 87 -0.36 1.69 15.00
N PRO A 88 0.81 1.12 15.30
CA PRO A 88 2.04 1.40 14.57
C PRO A 88 1.91 1.06 13.08
N VAL A 89 2.40 1.96 12.23
CA VAL A 89 2.59 1.74 10.81
C VAL A 89 4.08 1.83 10.53
N ARG A 90 4.70 0.70 10.23
CA ARG A 90 6.14 0.65 9.95
C ARG A 90 6.39 1.16 8.54
N PHE A 91 7.29 2.14 8.43
CA PHE A 91 7.66 2.71 7.13
C PHE A 91 8.95 2.05 6.62
N ILE A 92 8.89 1.46 5.43
CA ILE A 92 10.01 0.75 4.81
C ILE A 92 10.53 1.55 3.63
N ILE A 93 11.76 2.03 3.73
CA ILE A 93 12.41 2.84 2.70
C ILE A 93 12.77 1.97 1.48
N ASP A 94 13.34 0.81 1.71
CA ASP A 94 13.64 -0.14 0.64
C ASP A 94 12.66 -1.31 0.66
N GLY A 95 11.49 -1.08 0.10
CA GLY A 95 10.40 -2.06 0.11
C GLY A 95 10.61 -3.26 -0.81
N LEU A 96 11.63 -3.24 -1.65
CA LEU A 96 12.00 -4.38 -2.51
C LEU A 96 12.98 -5.32 -1.81
N GLU A 97 13.63 -4.88 -0.75
CA GLU A 97 14.44 -5.73 0.12
C GLU A 97 13.55 -6.62 0.99
N LYS A 98 14.09 -7.76 1.37
CA LYS A 98 13.36 -8.71 2.20
C LYS A 98 13.18 -8.16 3.61
N PHE A 99 11.94 -8.09 4.06
CA PHE A 99 11.60 -7.72 5.44
C PHE A 99 10.60 -8.70 6.03
N ASN A 100 10.58 -8.79 7.36
CA ASN A 100 9.61 -9.60 8.08
C ASN A 100 8.39 -8.76 8.47
N ILE A 101 7.20 -9.35 8.33
CA ILE A 101 5.94 -8.78 8.76
C ILE A 101 5.07 -9.88 9.38
N LEU A 102 4.46 -9.60 10.53
CA LEU A 102 3.59 -10.52 11.24
C LEU A 102 2.11 -10.19 11.00
N PRO A 103 1.20 -11.17 11.12
CA PRO A 103 -0.24 -10.90 11.09
C PRO A 103 -0.64 -9.80 12.06
N GLY A 104 -1.48 -8.88 11.61
CA GLY A 104 -1.89 -7.69 12.36
C GLY A 104 -0.95 -6.48 12.24
N GLU A 105 0.23 -6.66 11.69
CA GLU A 105 1.15 -5.55 11.40
C GLU A 105 0.81 -4.86 10.09
N ILE A 106 1.16 -3.57 10.01
CA ILE A 106 1.01 -2.75 8.81
C ILE A 106 2.38 -2.18 8.43
N VAL A 107 2.70 -2.30 7.16
CA VAL A 107 3.87 -1.69 6.55
C VAL A 107 3.41 -0.77 5.43
N LEU A 108 3.94 0.45 5.36
CA LEU A 108 3.88 1.31 4.19
C LEU A 108 5.28 1.37 3.57
N CYS A 109 5.39 0.94 2.32
CA CYS A 109 6.63 1.11 1.57
C CYS A 109 6.77 2.55 1.07
N GLU A 110 8.01 3.00 0.88
CA GLU A 110 8.31 4.30 0.28
C GLU A 110 7.72 4.38 -1.14
N ASN A 111 7.57 5.59 -1.64
CA ASN A 111 6.97 5.90 -2.93
C ASN A 111 7.44 4.94 -4.04
N VAL A 112 6.51 4.18 -4.60
CA VAL A 112 6.79 3.17 -5.64
C VAL A 112 7.37 3.78 -6.92
N ARG A 113 7.16 5.08 -7.15
CA ARG A 113 7.72 5.80 -8.29
C ARG A 113 9.21 6.10 -8.17
N PHE A 114 9.81 5.89 -7.01
CA PHE A 114 11.26 5.85 -6.89
C PHE A 114 11.85 4.57 -7.47
N TRP A 115 11.06 3.53 -7.65
CA TRP A 115 11.54 2.26 -8.22
C TRP A 115 11.60 2.35 -9.74
N ARG A 116 12.74 1.95 -10.30
CA ARG A 116 12.90 1.86 -11.75
C ARG A 116 11.98 0.79 -12.31
N GLY A 117 11.27 1.13 -13.38
CA GLY A 117 10.34 0.22 -14.06
C GLY A 117 8.89 0.32 -13.59
N GLU A 118 8.56 1.12 -12.56
CA GLU A 118 7.17 1.25 -12.10
C GLU A 118 6.28 1.87 -13.18
N ARG A 119 6.72 2.96 -13.80
CA ARG A 119 5.95 3.64 -14.85
C ARG A 119 5.87 2.84 -16.16
N SER A 120 6.92 2.12 -16.48
CA SER A 120 7.01 1.30 -17.70
C SER A 120 6.37 -0.08 -17.55
N ASN A 121 5.81 -0.39 -16.38
CA ASN A 121 5.21 -1.69 -16.09
C ASN A 121 6.20 -2.85 -16.31
N ASP A 122 7.42 -2.67 -15.82
CA ASP A 122 8.49 -3.65 -15.98
C ASP A 122 8.14 -4.99 -15.34
N PRO A 123 8.16 -6.11 -16.10
CA PRO A 123 7.80 -7.42 -15.56
C PRO A 123 8.74 -7.93 -14.48
N VAL A 124 10.01 -7.52 -14.48
CA VAL A 124 10.98 -7.90 -13.43
C VAL A 124 10.60 -7.23 -12.11
N LEU A 125 10.28 -5.95 -12.14
CA LEU A 125 9.78 -5.22 -10.98
C LEU A 125 8.46 -5.80 -10.47
N ALA A 126 7.53 -6.10 -11.36
CA ALA A 126 6.25 -6.70 -11.00
C ALA A 126 6.43 -8.02 -10.24
N LYS A 127 7.37 -8.87 -10.67
CA LYS A 127 7.71 -10.11 -9.98
C LYS A 127 8.32 -9.87 -8.59
N LYS A 128 9.18 -8.86 -8.45
CA LYS A 128 9.76 -8.48 -7.15
C LYS A 128 8.67 -8.04 -6.18
N ILE A 129 7.75 -7.19 -6.63
CA ILE A 129 6.61 -6.75 -5.82
C ILE A 129 5.74 -7.94 -5.42
N ALA A 130 5.40 -8.80 -6.36
CA ALA A 130 4.55 -9.97 -6.08
C ALA A 130 5.15 -10.91 -5.02
N LYS A 131 6.46 -10.99 -4.90
CA LYS A 131 7.15 -11.78 -3.86
C LYS A 131 6.97 -11.24 -2.44
N LEU A 132 6.57 -10.00 -2.27
CA LEU A 132 6.29 -9.42 -0.95
C LEU A 132 5.03 -10.04 -0.33
N GLY A 133 4.07 -10.42 -1.16
CA GLY A 133 2.80 -11.01 -0.74
C GLY A 133 2.79 -12.53 -0.70
N THR A 134 1.78 -13.09 -0.07
CA THR A 134 1.45 -14.50 -0.18
C THR A 134 0.80 -14.74 -1.55
N LYS A 135 1.22 -15.78 -2.27
CA LYS A 135 0.69 -16.09 -3.60
C LYS A 135 -0.81 -16.42 -3.56
N THR A 136 -1.62 -15.44 -3.85
CA THR A 136 -3.01 -15.64 -4.27
C THR A 136 -3.33 -14.54 -5.26
N SER A 137 -3.50 -14.90 -6.52
CA SER A 137 -3.83 -13.94 -7.58
C SER A 137 -5.33 -13.70 -7.61
N ASN A 138 -5.84 -12.82 -6.78
CA ASN A 138 -7.24 -12.38 -6.85
C ASN A 138 -7.30 -10.88 -7.05
N LYS A 139 -7.97 -10.45 -8.12
CA LYS A 139 -8.37 -9.06 -8.28
C LYS A 139 -9.56 -8.81 -7.38
N VAL A 140 -9.43 -7.88 -6.46
CA VAL A 140 -10.50 -7.53 -5.52
C VAL A 140 -11.05 -6.16 -5.86
N THR A 141 -12.35 -6.09 -6.04
CA THR A 141 -13.06 -4.82 -6.15
C THR A 141 -13.78 -4.54 -4.84
N LEU A 142 -13.59 -3.34 -4.31
CA LEU A 142 -14.27 -2.93 -3.09
C LEU A 142 -15.56 -2.21 -3.43
N PRO A 143 -16.67 -2.56 -2.77
CA PRO A 143 -17.93 -1.84 -2.95
C PRO A 143 -17.75 -0.35 -2.61
N GLY A 144 -18.16 0.52 -3.53
CA GLY A 144 -18.14 1.99 -3.33
C GLY A 144 -16.84 2.68 -3.73
N LEU A 145 -15.83 1.97 -4.23
CA LEU A 145 -14.60 2.57 -4.76
C LEU A 145 -14.45 2.26 -6.26
N PRO A 146 -14.10 3.28 -7.09
CA PRO A 146 -14.06 3.11 -8.54
C PRO A 146 -12.82 2.37 -9.07
N LYS A 147 -11.99 1.79 -8.20
CA LYS A 147 -10.73 1.16 -8.60
C LYS A 147 -10.66 -0.30 -8.21
N THR A 148 -10.16 -1.12 -9.13
CA THR A 148 -9.82 -2.52 -8.90
C THR A 148 -8.47 -2.57 -8.18
N TYR A 149 -8.42 -3.24 -7.05
CA TYR A 149 -7.20 -3.47 -6.28
C TYR A 149 -6.69 -4.88 -6.56
N ASN A 150 -5.39 -5.01 -6.79
CA ASN A 150 -4.77 -6.32 -6.84
C ASN A 150 -4.33 -6.70 -5.42
N VAL A 151 -4.91 -7.75 -4.90
CA VAL A 151 -4.46 -8.41 -3.68
C VAL A 151 -3.60 -9.59 -4.13
N PHE A 152 -2.33 -9.52 -3.84
CA PHE A 152 -1.37 -10.57 -4.18
C PHE A 152 -0.96 -11.33 -2.92
#